data_6dbfc7c1b5731ad1816c6864e50c70fd
#
_entry.id   6dbfc7c1b5731ad1816c6864e50c70fd
#
_cell.length_a   1.000
_cell.length_b   1.000
_cell.length_c   1.000
_cell.angle_alpha   90.00
_cell.angle_beta   90.00
_cell.angle_gamma   90.00
#
_symmetry.space_group_name_H-M   'P 1'
#
loop_
_entity.id
_entity.type
_entity.pdbx_description
1 polymer ?
#
loop_
_entity_poly.entity_id
_entity_poly.type
_entity_poly.pdbx_seq_one_letter_code
_entity_poly.pdbx_strand_id
1 'polypeptide(L)'
;QWLTAQEVTANMLSAEDGVCMLPVPAATALLMKDPGVRQALDLSAEWDAVSSTPLPMGCIVARREFVEEHPEAVDAFLDLYGDSISFMSDEGNRSEAAELVAKYGITANAQIAEAAIPQCNLTLLTGEEMQDTVQAYYEVLYRAAIGGSIPYDSLYYLP
;
A
#
# COMPACT_ATOMS: atom_id res chain seq x y z
N GLN A 1 10.07 13.23 16.34
CA GLN A 1 9.78 12.63 15.03
C GLN A 1 10.32 11.21 15.01
N TRP A 2 9.49 10.21 14.72
CA TRP A 2 9.85 8.79 14.71
C TRP A 2 9.86 8.27 13.27
N LEU A 3 10.71 7.29 12.98
CA LEU A 3 10.99 6.86 11.63
C LEU A 3 10.26 5.57 11.23
N THR A 4 9.92 4.71 12.21
CA THR A 4 9.29 3.42 11.94
C THR A 4 7.88 3.32 12.52
N ALA A 5 7.01 2.55 11.87
CA ALA A 5 5.67 2.30 12.37
C ALA A 5 5.67 1.64 13.77
N GLN A 6 6.68 0.80 14.05
CA GLN A 6 6.84 0.17 15.36
C GLN A 6 7.15 1.19 16.46
N GLU A 7 8.09 2.12 16.19
CA GLU A 7 8.42 3.20 17.15
C GLU A 7 7.22 4.10 17.40
N VAL A 8 6.49 4.49 16.35
CA VAL A 8 5.28 5.30 16.48
C VAL A 8 4.24 4.58 17.32
N THR A 9 3.96 3.31 17.02
CA THR A 9 3.00 2.49 17.78
C THR A 9 3.39 2.37 19.26
N ALA A 10 4.68 2.09 19.54
CA ALA A 10 5.16 1.95 20.92
C ALA A 10 5.03 3.27 21.71
N ASN A 11 5.37 4.39 21.09
CA ASN A 11 5.25 5.70 21.72
C ASN A 11 3.78 6.09 21.97
N MET A 12 2.88 5.82 21.02
CA MET A 12 1.45 6.09 21.20
C MET A 12 0.83 5.26 22.32
N LEU A 13 1.23 3.99 22.47
CA LEU A 13 0.76 3.13 23.57
C LEU A 13 1.25 3.55 24.96
N SER A 14 2.30 4.36 25.04
CA SER A 14 2.87 4.86 26.29
C SER A 14 2.55 6.33 26.57
N ALA A 15 1.97 7.05 25.61
CA ALA A 15 1.63 8.46 25.74
C ALA A 15 0.24 8.64 26.39
N GLU A 16 0.05 9.68 27.17
CA GLU A 16 -1.25 10.05 27.70
C GLU A 16 -2.14 10.72 26.64
N ASP A 17 -1.52 11.43 25.69
CA ASP A 17 -2.17 12.05 24.56
C ASP A 17 -1.21 12.11 23.36
N GLY A 18 -1.75 12.36 22.16
CA GLY A 18 -0.94 12.54 20.96
C GLY A 18 -1.70 12.28 19.66
N VAL A 19 -1.03 12.60 18.58
CA VAL A 19 -1.50 12.34 17.20
C VAL A 19 -0.38 11.68 16.43
N CYS A 20 -0.70 10.62 15.71
CA CYS A 20 0.27 9.95 14.84
C CYS A 20 -0.35 9.64 13.47
N MET A 21 0.51 9.36 12.50
CA MET A 21 0.15 8.82 11.20
C MET A 21 0.78 7.43 11.05
N LEU A 22 -0.03 6.45 10.74
CA LEU A 22 0.38 5.06 10.57
C LEU A 22 -0.26 4.49 9.29
N PRO A 23 0.47 3.66 8.57
CA PRO A 23 -0.13 2.86 7.51
C PRO A 23 -0.96 1.71 8.09
N VAL A 24 -1.94 1.25 7.34
CA VAL A 24 -2.56 -0.06 7.55
C VAL A 24 -1.52 -1.13 7.18
N PRO A 25 -1.32 -2.21 7.96
CA PRO A 25 -2.09 -2.69 9.12
C PRO A 25 -1.61 -2.18 10.51
N ALA A 26 -0.59 -1.32 10.58
CA ALA A 26 -0.07 -0.84 11.85
C ALA A 26 -1.10 0.00 12.63
N ALA A 27 -1.87 0.85 11.93
CA ALA A 27 -2.97 1.60 12.52
C ALA A 27 -4.05 0.67 13.08
N THR A 28 -4.44 -0.37 12.34
CA THR A 28 -5.39 -1.39 12.79
C THR A 28 -4.91 -2.07 14.06
N ALA A 29 -3.63 -2.46 14.11
CA ALA A 29 -3.04 -3.11 15.29
C ALA A 29 -3.04 -2.19 16.53
N LEU A 30 -2.79 -0.89 16.35
CA LEU A 30 -2.84 0.10 17.44
C LEU A 30 -4.27 0.26 17.94
N LEU A 31 -5.24 0.46 17.06
CA LEU A 31 -6.66 0.60 17.41
C LEU A 31 -7.22 -0.62 18.16
N MET A 32 -6.77 -1.82 17.80
CA MET A 32 -7.16 -3.05 18.49
C MET A 32 -6.54 -3.19 19.89
N LYS A 33 -5.37 -2.59 20.11
CA LYS A 33 -4.64 -2.70 21.38
C LYS A 33 -5.10 -1.68 22.42
N ASP A 34 -5.45 -0.49 21.97
CA ASP A 34 -5.79 0.62 22.86
C ASP A 34 -7.16 1.24 22.50
N PRO A 35 -8.20 0.97 23.29
CA PRO A 35 -9.53 1.56 23.08
C PRO A 35 -9.59 3.09 23.28
N GLY A 36 -8.58 3.70 23.87
CA GLY A 36 -8.47 5.15 24.01
C GLY A 36 -8.03 5.84 22.71
N VAL A 37 -7.45 5.09 21.78
CA VAL A 37 -7.05 5.60 20.47
C VAL A 37 -8.21 5.50 19.48
N ARG A 38 -8.39 6.55 18.68
CA ARG A 38 -9.38 6.57 17.59
C ARG A 38 -8.75 7.05 16.29
N GLN A 39 -9.27 6.56 15.18
CA GLN A 39 -8.97 7.13 13.87
C GLN A 39 -9.63 8.51 13.76
N ALA A 40 -8.83 9.53 13.52
CA ALA A 40 -9.30 10.91 13.36
C ALA A 40 -9.57 11.25 11.90
N LEU A 41 -8.71 10.77 10.99
CA LEU A 41 -8.78 10.98 9.54
C LEU A 41 -8.45 9.68 8.82
N ASP A 42 -9.10 9.46 7.69
CA ASP A 42 -8.69 8.51 6.67
C ASP A 42 -8.04 9.30 5.53
N LEU A 43 -6.72 9.18 5.39
CA LEU A 43 -5.99 9.98 4.42
C LEU A 43 -6.27 9.59 2.96
N SER A 44 -6.72 8.37 2.70
CA SER A 44 -7.18 7.97 1.36
C SER A 44 -8.50 8.68 1.02
N ALA A 45 -9.47 8.68 1.94
CA ALA A 45 -10.73 9.39 1.76
C ALA A 45 -10.54 10.91 1.65
N GLU A 46 -9.62 11.49 2.44
CA GLU A 46 -9.29 12.92 2.35
C GLU A 46 -8.62 13.27 1.01
N TRP A 47 -7.78 12.37 0.49
CA TRP A 47 -7.20 12.54 -0.85
C TRP A 47 -8.28 12.52 -1.93
N ASP A 48 -9.17 11.55 -1.91
CA ASP A 48 -10.26 11.41 -2.88
C ASP A 48 -11.21 12.63 -2.87
N ALA A 49 -11.34 13.29 -1.72
CA ALA A 49 -12.15 14.51 -1.61
C ALA A 49 -11.53 15.74 -2.32
N VAL A 50 -10.21 15.75 -2.52
CA VAL A 50 -9.48 16.91 -3.08
C VAL A 50 -8.78 16.62 -4.41
N SER A 51 -8.70 15.38 -4.83
CA SER A 51 -8.02 14.94 -6.06
C SER A 51 -8.87 13.93 -6.82
N SER A 52 -8.89 14.07 -8.14
CA SER A 52 -9.43 13.06 -9.04
C SER A 52 -8.40 12.00 -9.45
N THR A 53 -7.15 12.18 -9.03
CA THR A 53 -6.05 11.25 -9.32
C THR A 53 -5.98 10.20 -8.22
N PRO A 54 -5.91 8.91 -8.53
CA PRO A 54 -5.68 7.86 -7.54
C PRO A 54 -4.41 8.11 -6.72
N LEU A 55 -4.37 7.60 -5.50
CA LEU A 55 -3.21 7.67 -4.60
C LEU A 55 -2.44 6.34 -4.64
N PRO A 56 -1.47 6.15 -5.54
CA PRO A 56 -0.67 4.95 -5.56
C PRO A 56 0.28 4.94 -4.34
N MET A 57 0.21 3.87 -3.56
CA MET A 57 0.97 3.74 -2.30
C MET A 57 2.25 2.94 -2.45
N GLY A 58 2.35 2.09 -3.44
CA GLY A 58 3.50 1.24 -3.67
C GLY A 58 3.66 0.87 -5.14
N CYS A 59 4.85 0.42 -5.49
CA CYS A 59 5.14 -0.07 -6.82
C CYS A 59 6.08 -1.28 -6.76
N ILE A 60 6.01 -2.10 -7.78
CA ILE A 60 6.99 -3.15 -8.03
C ILE A 60 8.03 -2.58 -8.98
N VAL A 61 9.29 -2.79 -8.67
CA VAL A 61 10.41 -2.39 -9.52
C VAL A 61 11.23 -3.61 -9.91
N ALA A 62 11.67 -3.65 -11.16
CA ALA A 62 12.55 -4.67 -11.67
C ALA A 62 13.77 -4.04 -12.34
N ARG A 63 14.89 -4.76 -12.34
CA ARG A 63 16.07 -4.30 -13.08
C ARG A 63 15.81 -4.45 -14.58
N ARG A 64 16.14 -3.43 -15.35
CA ARG A 64 15.94 -3.43 -16.82
C ARG A 64 16.54 -4.67 -17.49
N GLU A 65 17.78 -4.99 -17.17
CA GLU A 65 18.46 -6.19 -17.72
C GLU A 65 17.65 -7.46 -17.46
N PHE A 66 17.09 -7.63 -16.26
CA PHE A 66 16.26 -8.79 -15.95
C PHE A 66 14.98 -8.84 -16.80
N VAL A 67 14.33 -7.70 -16.99
CA VAL A 67 13.10 -7.61 -17.80
C VAL A 67 13.39 -7.94 -19.26
N GLU A 68 14.51 -7.44 -19.79
CA GLU A 68 14.92 -7.68 -21.19
C GLU A 68 15.37 -9.13 -21.44
N GLU A 69 16.05 -9.75 -20.47
CA GLU A 69 16.55 -11.13 -20.57
C GLU A 69 15.49 -12.19 -20.25
N HIS A 70 14.48 -11.84 -19.42
CA HIS A 70 13.49 -12.79 -18.90
C HIS A 70 12.05 -12.26 -18.97
N PRO A 71 11.57 -11.81 -20.15
CA PRO A 71 10.21 -11.22 -20.25
C PRO A 71 9.12 -12.22 -19.82
N GLU A 72 9.24 -13.49 -20.21
CA GLU A 72 8.27 -14.54 -19.83
C GLU A 72 8.17 -14.73 -18.30
N ALA A 73 9.28 -14.53 -17.57
CA ALA A 73 9.27 -14.61 -16.12
C ALA A 73 8.57 -13.39 -15.49
N VAL A 74 8.68 -12.23 -16.10
CA VAL A 74 7.98 -11.01 -15.67
C VAL A 74 6.48 -11.17 -15.91
N ASP A 75 6.07 -11.65 -17.07
CA ASP A 75 4.66 -11.89 -17.40
C ASP A 75 4.04 -12.92 -16.43
N ALA A 76 4.71 -14.06 -16.23
CA ALA A 76 4.27 -15.07 -15.29
C ALA A 76 4.17 -14.54 -13.83
N PHE A 77 5.09 -13.66 -13.43
CA PHE A 77 5.02 -13.01 -12.14
C PHE A 77 3.80 -12.09 -12.04
N LEU A 78 3.52 -11.28 -13.06
CA LEU A 78 2.39 -10.35 -13.08
C LEU A 78 1.06 -11.11 -13.02
N ASP A 79 0.93 -12.21 -13.75
CA ASP A 79 -0.25 -13.09 -13.70
C ASP A 79 -0.49 -13.64 -12.28
N LEU A 80 0.54 -14.25 -11.69
CA LEU A 80 0.47 -14.81 -10.33
C LEU A 80 0.20 -13.73 -9.27
N TYR A 81 0.76 -12.54 -9.47
CA TYR A 81 0.53 -11.42 -8.57
C TYR A 81 -0.90 -10.89 -8.70
N GLY A 82 -1.44 -10.81 -9.91
CA GLY A 82 -2.83 -10.47 -10.17
C GLY A 82 -3.81 -11.46 -9.52
N ASP A 83 -3.53 -12.76 -9.65
CA ASP A 83 -4.30 -13.81 -8.96
C ASP A 83 -4.26 -13.64 -7.45
N SER A 84 -3.08 -13.32 -6.90
CA SER A 84 -2.90 -13.08 -5.46
C SER A 84 -3.69 -11.86 -4.98
N ILE A 85 -3.67 -10.74 -5.73
CA ILE A 85 -4.46 -9.55 -5.41
C ILE A 85 -5.96 -9.88 -5.46
N SER A 86 -6.41 -10.61 -6.47
CA SER A 86 -7.79 -11.04 -6.62
C SER A 86 -8.24 -11.91 -5.44
N PHE A 87 -7.42 -12.88 -5.06
CA PHE A 87 -7.66 -13.74 -3.90
C PHE A 87 -7.76 -12.94 -2.60
N MET A 88 -6.82 -12.03 -2.37
CA MET A 88 -6.76 -11.19 -1.17
C MET A 88 -7.92 -10.20 -1.07
N SER A 89 -8.45 -9.75 -2.21
CA SER A 89 -9.53 -8.76 -2.28
C SER A 89 -10.93 -9.39 -2.19
N ASP A 90 -11.04 -10.70 -2.41
CA ASP A 90 -12.31 -11.42 -2.32
C ASP A 90 -12.73 -11.59 -0.85
N GLU A 91 -13.92 -11.12 -0.53
CA GLU A 91 -14.48 -11.21 0.83
C GLU A 91 -14.64 -12.67 1.29
N GLY A 92 -14.92 -13.59 0.36
CA GLY A 92 -15.06 -15.02 0.65
C GLY A 92 -13.75 -15.66 1.10
N ASN A 93 -12.60 -15.10 0.69
CA ASN A 93 -11.27 -15.62 1.03
C ASN A 93 -10.64 -14.91 2.23
N ARG A 94 -11.29 -13.89 2.81
CA ARG A 94 -10.71 -12.99 3.81
C ARG A 94 -10.04 -13.70 4.99
N SER A 95 -10.68 -14.72 5.55
CA SER A 95 -10.14 -15.46 6.68
C SER A 95 -8.90 -16.26 6.29
N GLU A 96 -8.91 -16.95 5.15
CA GLU A 96 -7.76 -17.69 4.64
C GLU A 96 -6.61 -16.75 4.26
N ALA A 97 -6.91 -15.64 3.61
CA ALA A 97 -5.93 -14.59 3.30
C ALA A 97 -5.28 -14.04 4.57
N ALA A 98 -6.06 -13.79 5.62
CA ALA A 98 -5.54 -13.31 6.89
C ALA A 98 -4.62 -14.34 7.59
N GLU A 99 -4.95 -15.63 7.53
CA GLU A 99 -4.09 -16.70 8.03
C GLU A 99 -2.76 -16.77 7.28
N LEU A 100 -2.79 -16.64 5.95
CA LEU A 100 -1.57 -16.60 5.11
C LEU A 100 -0.70 -15.39 5.45
N VAL A 101 -1.29 -14.19 5.55
CA VAL A 101 -0.59 -12.95 5.91
C VAL A 101 0.11 -13.09 7.27
N ALA A 102 -0.56 -13.68 8.27
CA ALA A 102 0.04 -13.96 9.58
C ALA A 102 1.11 -15.04 9.50
N LYS A 103 0.88 -16.12 8.76
CA LYS A 103 1.83 -17.23 8.58
C LYS A 103 3.16 -16.75 7.99
N TYR A 104 3.11 -15.80 7.06
CA TYR A 104 4.30 -15.22 6.44
C TYR A 104 4.88 -14.03 7.22
N GLY A 105 4.34 -13.73 8.41
CA GLY A 105 4.89 -12.71 9.31
C GLY A 105 4.66 -11.26 8.86
N ILE A 106 3.71 -11.02 7.96
CA ILE A 106 3.35 -9.66 7.50
C ILE A 106 2.59 -8.92 8.61
N THR A 107 1.72 -9.62 9.32
CA THR A 107 1.06 -9.14 10.53
C THR A 107 1.39 -10.03 11.73
N ALA A 108 1.18 -9.51 12.94
CA ALA A 108 1.44 -10.27 14.16
C ALA A 108 0.50 -11.47 14.37
N ASN A 109 -0.70 -11.40 13.83
CA ASN A 109 -1.71 -12.46 13.88
C ASN A 109 -2.78 -12.26 12.80
N ALA A 110 -3.59 -13.30 12.58
CA ALA A 110 -4.64 -13.29 11.57
C ALA A 110 -5.77 -12.30 11.87
N GLN A 111 -6.09 -12.00 13.11
CA GLN A 111 -7.15 -11.07 13.48
C GLN A 111 -6.82 -9.63 13.00
N ILE A 112 -5.57 -9.21 13.16
CA ILE A 112 -5.10 -7.91 12.64
C ILE A 112 -5.18 -7.90 11.13
N ALA A 113 -4.74 -8.98 10.45
CA ALA A 113 -4.80 -9.08 9.00
C ALA A 113 -6.24 -9.01 8.48
N GLU A 114 -7.15 -9.78 9.07
CA GLU A 114 -8.56 -9.83 8.68
C GLU A 114 -9.25 -8.46 8.78
N ALA A 115 -8.96 -7.71 9.83
CA ALA A 115 -9.46 -6.35 10.00
C ALA A 115 -8.79 -5.32 9.08
N ALA A 116 -7.52 -5.53 8.73
CA ALA A 116 -6.73 -4.61 7.92
C ALA A 116 -6.95 -4.76 6.40
N ILE A 117 -7.09 -5.99 5.89
CA ILE A 117 -7.17 -6.29 4.45
C ILE A 117 -8.19 -5.39 3.71
N PRO A 118 -9.43 -5.19 4.20
CA PRO A 118 -10.39 -4.33 3.51
C PRO A 118 -9.98 -2.87 3.39
N GLN A 119 -9.07 -2.42 4.25
CA GLN A 119 -8.59 -1.04 4.31
C GLN A 119 -7.28 -0.83 3.55
N CYS A 120 -6.67 -1.91 3.04
CA CYS A 120 -5.39 -1.84 2.32
C CYS A 120 -5.54 -1.34 0.88
N ASN A 121 -6.78 -1.28 0.34
CA ASN A 121 -7.05 -0.86 -1.05
C ASN A 121 -6.16 -1.60 -2.05
N LEU A 122 -6.08 -2.94 -1.90
CA LEU A 122 -5.20 -3.77 -2.73
C LEU A 122 -5.64 -3.69 -4.19
N THR A 123 -4.70 -3.31 -5.05
CA THR A 123 -4.90 -3.23 -6.49
C THR A 123 -3.63 -3.57 -7.24
N LEU A 124 -3.75 -3.96 -8.48
CA LEU A 124 -2.65 -4.11 -9.43
C LEU A 124 -3.00 -3.33 -10.69
N LEU A 125 -2.20 -2.33 -10.99
CA LEU A 125 -2.23 -1.61 -12.25
C LEU A 125 -0.99 -1.97 -13.05
N THR A 126 -1.16 -2.23 -14.34
CA THR A 126 -0.08 -2.57 -15.29
C THR A 126 -0.24 -1.78 -16.59
N GLY A 127 0.76 -1.79 -17.44
CA GLY A 127 0.70 -1.18 -18.75
C GLY A 127 0.40 0.32 -18.73
N GLU A 128 -0.36 0.78 -19.72
CA GLU A 128 -0.71 2.19 -19.90
C GLU A 128 -1.51 2.76 -18.71
N GLU A 129 -2.41 1.99 -18.12
CA GLU A 129 -3.20 2.44 -16.96
C GLU A 129 -2.30 2.73 -15.76
N MET A 130 -1.30 1.89 -15.50
CA MET A 130 -0.30 2.14 -14.47
C MET A 130 0.49 3.41 -14.79
N GLN A 131 0.97 3.56 -16.03
CA GLN A 131 1.74 4.73 -16.45
C GLN A 131 0.95 6.01 -16.26
N ASP A 132 -0.27 6.09 -16.77
CA ASP A 132 -1.13 7.26 -16.69
C ASP A 132 -1.41 7.64 -15.22
N THR A 133 -1.75 6.64 -14.38
CA THR A 133 -2.02 6.86 -12.96
C THR A 133 -0.80 7.40 -12.22
N VAL A 134 0.37 6.81 -12.45
CA VAL A 134 1.60 7.22 -11.76
C VAL A 134 2.08 8.58 -12.26
N GLN A 135 1.97 8.87 -13.55
CA GLN A 135 2.32 10.19 -14.10
C GLN A 135 1.42 11.29 -13.52
N ALA A 136 0.10 11.08 -13.49
CA ALA A 136 -0.84 12.03 -12.92
C ALA A 136 -0.54 12.30 -11.43
N TYR A 137 -0.19 11.26 -10.67
CA TYR A 137 0.23 11.40 -9.28
C TYR A 137 1.53 12.22 -9.14
N TYR A 138 2.53 11.93 -9.95
CA TYR A 138 3.78 12.70 -9.96
C TYR A 138 3.57 14.18 -10.31
N GLU A 139 2.64 14.50 -11.21
CA GLU A 139 2.29 15.88 -11.52
C GLU A 139 1.75 16.63 -10.30
N VAL A 140 0.90 15.98 -9.50
CA VAL A 140 0.39 16.56 -8.24
C VAL A 140 1.54 16.80 -7.27
N LEU A 141 2.41 15.80 -7.07
CA LEU A 141 3.57 15.92 -6.17
C LEU A 141 4.53 17.03 -6.64
N TYR A 142 4.80 17.12 -7.93
CA TYR A 142 5.67 18.14 -8.49
C TYR A 142 5.10 19.54 -8.29
N ARG A 143 3.79 19.74 -8.54
CA ARG A 143 3.10 21.00 -8.30
C ARG A 143 3.08 21.39 -6.82
N ALA A 144 3.00 20.41 -5.92
CA ALA A 144 3.07 20.63 -4.48
C ALA A 144 4.49 20.98 -3.98
N ALA A 145 5.46 21.15 -4.87
CA ALA A 145 6.85 21.50 -4.58
C ALA A 145 7.57 20.50 -3.62
N ILE A 146 7.16 19.23 -3.64
CA ILE A 146 7.84 18.17 -2.88
C ILE A 146 9.23 17.88 -3.48
N GLY A 147 9.46 18.33 -4.69
CA GLY A 147 10.71 18.16 -5.43
C GLY A 147 10.71 16.92 -6.32
N GLY A 148 11.78 16.80 -7.12
CA GLY A 148 11.91 15.69 -8.06
C GLY A 148 11.58 16.09 -9.50
N SER A 149 11.45 15.11 -10.36
CA SER A 149 11.04 15.26 -11.76
C SER A 149 10.04 14.18 -12.12
N ILE A 150 9.20 14.46 -13.10
CA ILE A 150 8.31 13.43 -13.67
C ILE A 150 9.22 12.39 -14.36
N PRO A 151 9.03 11.10 -14.09
CA PRO A 151 9.84 10.05 -14.72
C PRO A 151 9.67 10.03 -16.23
N TYR A 152 10.71 9.60 -16.93
CA TYR A 152 10.64 9.35 -18.38
C TYR A 152 9.83 8.10 -18.67
N ASP A 153 9.20 8.02 -19.83
CA ASP A 153 8.40 6.87 -20.29
C ASP A 153 9.16 5.55 -20.20
N SER A 154 10.49 5.59 -20.40
CA SER A 154 11.35 4.42 -20.28
C SER A 154 11.48 3.83 -18.87
N LEU A 155 10.88 4.45 -17.85
CA LEU A 155 10.79 3.88 -16.50
C LEU A 155 9.74 2.78 -16.42
N TYR A 156 8.68 2.88 -17.21
CA TYR A 156 7.52 2.00 -17.12
C TYR A 156 7.72 0.74 -17.93
N TYR A 157 7.30 -0.40 -17.38
CA TYR A 157 7.14 -1.64 -18.11
C TYR A 157 5.76 -1.64 -18.77
N LEU A 158 5.76 -1.69 -20.09
CA LEU A 158 4.56 -1.78 -20.92
C LEU A 158 4.65 -3.12 -21.66
N PRO A 159 3.93 -4.15 -21.19
CA PRO A 159 3.94 -5.49 -21.76
C PRO A 159 3.36 -5.54 -23.15
#